data_d01cb47a24d2c524e75807787ed485a8
#
_entry.id   d01cb47a24d2c524e75807787ed485a8
#
_cell.length_a   1.000
_cell.length_b   1.000
_cell.length_c   1.000
_cell.angle_alpha   90.00
_cell.angle_beta   90.00
_cell.angle_gamma   90.00
#
_symmetry.space_group_name_H-M   'P 1'
#
loop_
_entity.id
_entity.type
_entity.pdbx_description
1 polymer ?
#
loop_
_entity_poly.entity_id
_entity_poly.type
_entity_poly.pdbx_seq_one_letter_code
_entity_poly.pdbx_strand_id
1 'polypeptide(L)'
;MQDAPTGPEHVATVVQAQTAREQRDVQRTMEHWRRNTWGPDCIPLLDTFDFSPMRGDWGYRFLICGDGTPENAVFVTYGPKLAQLLGLPERAVVARPFVEQIPESYRSTFVEGYRKAIMEMVPVTLKGTFSVSSTFELFRAVFLPIMLQPTWSKQLVFGSFNCRVVVGR
;
A
#
# COMPACT_ATOMS: atom_id res chain seq x y z
N MET A 1 -18.04 38.96 -17.89
CA MET A 1 -18.41 37.59 -17.55
C MET A 1 -17.56 36.69 -18.44
N GLN A 2 -16.44 36.18 -17.89
CA GLN A 2 -15.49 35.37 -18.67
C GLN A 2 -15.83 33.91 -18.44
N ASP A 3 -16.22 33.24 -19.50
CA ASP A 3 -16.44 31.81 -19.52
C ASP A 3 -15.11 31.07 -19.31
N ALA A 4 -15.05 30.23 -18.26
CA ALA A 4 -13.93 29.35 -18.04
C ALA A 4 -13.93 28.28 -19.14
N PRO A 5 -12.78 27.92 -19.70
CA PRO A 5 -12.70 26.90 -20.74
C PRO A 5 -12.89 25.52 -20.10
N THR A 6 -14.08 24.95 -20.23
CA THR A 6 -14.37 23.55 -19.98
C THR A 6 -13.99 22.75 -21.24
N GLY A 7 -12.69 22.51 -21.42
CA GLY A 7 -12.18 21.72 -22.54
C GLY A 7 -11.62 20.38 -22.08
N PRO A 8 -11.54 19.39 -22.99
CA PRO A 8 -11.00 18.06 -22.72
C PRO A 8 -9.55 18.07 -22.23
N GLU A 9 -8.82 19.13 -22.48
CA GLU A 9 -7.44 19.31 -21.99
C GLU A 9 -7.34 19.45 -20.46
N HIS A 10 -8.36 20.05 -19.82
CA HIS A 10 -8.35 20.22 -18.36
C HIS A 10 -8.56 18.91 -17.63
N VAL A 11 -9.40 18.03 -18.18
CA VAL A 11 -9.65 16.68 -17.64
C VAL A 11 -8.39 15.81 -17.80
N ALA A 12 -7.72 15.88 -18.96
CA ALA A 12 -6.49 15.13 -19.20
C ALA A 12 -5.36 15.56 -18.25
N THR A 13 -5.23 16.84 -17.95
CA THR A 13 -4.21 17.38 -17.03
C THR A 13 -4.47 16.93 -15.59
N VAL A 14 -5.71 16.92 -15.13
CA VAL A 14 -6.07 16.44 -13.79
C VAL A 14 -5.80 14.94 -13.64
N VAL A 15 -6.15 14.13 -14.64
CA VAL A 15 -5.89 12.70 -14.66
C VAL A 15 -4.39 12.39 -14.63
N GLN A 16 -3.58 13.12 -15.39
CA GLN A 16 -2.12 12.96 -15.38
C GLN A 16 -1.51 13.36 -14.04
N ALA A 17 -1.98 14.44 -13.41
CA ALA A 17 -1.49 14.88 -12.11
C ALA A 17 -1.80 13.89 -11.00
N GLN A 18 -2.97 13.26 -11.01
CA GLN A 18 -3.34 12.21 -10.05
C GLN A 18 -2.53 10.93 -10.25
N THR A 19 -2.34 10.49 -11.49
CA THR A 19 -1.50 9.32 -11.82
C THR A 19 -0.05 9.52 -11.35
N ALA A 20 0.50 10.71 -11.57
CA ALA A 20 1.84 11.06 -11.11
C ALA A 20 1.96 11.06 -9.58
N ARG A 21 0.89 11.41 -8.85
CA ARG A 21 0.86 11.39 -7.38
C ARG A 21 0.90 9.98 -6.81
N GLU A 22 0.07 9.07 -7.33
CA GLU A 22 0.01 7.66 -6.91
C GLU A 22 1.32 6.94 -7.19
N GLN A 23 1.89 7.17 -8.37
CA GLN A 23 3.18 6.62 -8.76
C GLN A 23 4.30 7.13 -7.84
N ARG A 24 4.28 8.40 -7.46
CA ARG A 24 5.25 8.99 -6.55
C ARG A 24 5.17 8.41 -5.15
N ASP A 25 3.96 8.11 -4.66
CA ASP A 25 3.80 7.52 -3.32
C ASP A 25 4.39 6.10 -3.25
N VAL A 26 4.10 5.26 -4.22
CA VAL A 26 4.71 3.92 -4.34
C VAL A 26 6.24 4.02 -4.47
N GLN A 27 6.72 4.92 -5.31
CA GLN A 27 8.16 5.13 -5.51
C GLN A 27 8.85 5.61 -4.23
N ARG A 28 8.27 6.58 -3.52
CA ARG A 28 8.81 7.07 -2.25
C ARG A 28 8.85 5.98 -1.17
N THR A 29 7.82 5.16 -1.10
CA THR A 29 7.77 4.03 -0.17
C THR A 29 8.87 3.01 -0.49
N MET A 30 9.07 2.69 -1.76
CA MET A 30 10.13 1.81 -2.23
C MET A 30 11.53 2.38 -1.94
N GLU A 31 11.74 3.66 -2.20
CA GLU A 31 13.01 4.34 -1.93
C GLU A 31 13.32 4.38 -0.44
N HIS A 32 12.30 4.63 0.40
CA HIS A 32 12.44 4.60 1.85
C HIS A 32 12.91 3.21 2.32
N TRP A 33 12.28 2.15 1.82
CA TRP A 33 12.66 0.78 2.15
C TRP A 33 14.11 0.48 1.71
N ARG A 34 14.48 0.87 0.48
CA ARG A 34 15.83 0.66 -0.06
C ARG A 34 16.92 1.35 0.76
N ARG A 35 16.65 2.53 1.30
CA ARG A 35 17.62 3.24 2.17
C ARG A 35 17.90 2.51 3.47
N ASN A 36 17.03 1.64 3.90
CA ASN A 36 17.17 0.84 5.12
C ASN A 36 17.82 -0.53 4.86
N THR A 37 18.14 -0.86 3.62
CA THR A 37 18.84 -2.10 3.28
C THR A 37 20.35 -1.91 3.39
N TRP A 38 21.04 -2.99 3.78
CA TRP A 38 22.51 -3.02 3.90
C TRP A 38 23.22 -3.34 2.57
N GLY A 39 22.47 -3.62 1.52
CA GLY A 39 22.97 -3.97 0.21
C GLY A 39 21.83 -4.32 -0.74
N PRO A 40 22.12 -4.52 -2.06
CA PRO A 40 21.09 -4.69 -3.09
C PRO A 40 20.20 -5.92 -2.91
N ASP A 41 20.69 -6.97 -2.27
CA ASP A 41 19.97 -8.24 -2.05
C ASP A 41 19.61 -8.47 -0.58
N CYS A 42 19.73 -7.44 0.26
CA CYS A 42 19.47 -7.55 1.68
C CYS A 42 18.07 -7.06 2.03
N ILE A 43 17.40 -7.81 2.92
CA ILE A 43 16.12 -7.40 3.49
C ILE A 43 16.41 -6.55 4.75
N PRO A 44 15.77 -5.38 4.93
CA PRO A 44 15.96 -4.58 6.13
C PRO A 44 15.50 -5.34 7.39
N LEU A 45 16.21 -5.10 8.49
CA LEU A 45 15.81 -5.54 9.82
C LEU A 45 14.95 -4.48 10.49
N LEU A 46 13.95 -4.89 11.25
CA LEU A 46 13.10 -3.97 12.00
C LEU A 46 13.90 -3.09 12.97
N ASP A 47 14.88 -3.67 13.65
CA ASP A 47 15.68 -2.96 14.66
C ASP A 47 16.43 -1.74 14.10
N THR A 48 16.74 -1.76 12.83
CA THR A 48 17.47 -0.68 12.13
C THR A 48 16.62 0.08 11.13
N PHE A 49 15.35 -0.27 11.00
CA PHE A 49 14.45 0.40 10.07
C PHE A 49 13.98 1.75 10.64
N ASP A 50 14.26 2.82 9.90
CA ASP A 50 13.90 4.17 10.31
C ASP A 50 12.49 4.54 9.83
N PHE A 51 11.54 4.60 10.75
CA PHE A 51 10.18 5.07 10.51
C PHE A 51 10.00 6.58 10.71
N SER A 52 11.05 7.31 11.10
CA SER A 52 10.96 8.75 11.39
C SER A 52 10.45 9.61 10.24
N PRO A 53 10.73 9.29 8.95
CA PRO A 53 10.17 10.06 7.84
C PRO A 53 8.64 10.05 7.76
N MET A 54 7.99 9.07 8.40
CA MET A 54 6.53 8.94 8.44
C MET A 54 5.93 9.39 9.78
N ARG A 55 6.76 9.92 10.68
CA ARG A 55 6.29 10.40 11.98
C ARG A 55 5.26 11.51 11.78
N GLY A 56 4.02 11.24 12.15
CA GLY A 56 2.89 12.16 12.03
C GLY A 56 1.96 11.90 10.84
N ASP A 57 2.40 11.27 9.78
CA ASP A 57 1.52 10.90 8.66
C ASP A 57 2.03 9.67 7.90
N TRP A 58 1.39 8.54 8.13
CA TRP A 58 1.59 7.32 7.35
C TRP A 58 0.89 7.36 5.99
N GLY A 59 -0.07 8.26 5.80
CA GLY A 59 -0.80 8.40 4.55
C GLY A 59 -1.50 7.11 4.11
N TYR A 60 -1.09 6.57 2.97
CA TYR A 60 -1.58 5.29 2.43
C TYR A 60 -0.73 4.08 2.81
N ARG A 61 0.23 4.25 3.72
CA ARG A 61 1.17 3.19 4.11
C ARG A 61 0.58 2.32 5.20
N PHE A 62 1.09 1.10 5.26
CA PHE A 62 0.69 0.11 6.26
C PHE A 62 1.87 -0.75 6.68
N LEU A 63 1.71 -1.42 7.81
CA LEU A 63 2.61 -2.45 8.32
C LEU A 63 1.77 -3.65 8.73
N ILE A 64 2.08 -4.81 8.16
CA ILE A 64 1.44 -6.09 8.47
C ILE A 64 2.47 -7.01 9.11
N CYS A 65 2.06 -7.74 10.14
CA CYS A 65 2.86 -8.79 10.78
C CYS A 65 2.19 -10.14 10.60
N GLY A 66 2.93 -11.15 10.18
CA GLY A 66 2.41 -12.50 10.02
C GLY A 66 3.45 -13.54 9.66
N ASP A 67 2.99 -14.76 9.49
CA ASP A 67 3.80 -15.95 9.23
C ASP A 67 3.79 -16.43 7.76
N GLY A 68 3.21 -15.62 6.87
CA GLY A 68 2.99 -15.99 5.47
C GLY A 68 1.58 -16.49 5.17
N THR A 69 0.80 -16.80 6.19
CA THR A 69 -0.61 -17.16 6.06
C THR A 69 -1.47 -15.91 6.24
N PRO A 70 -2.18 -15.42 5.20
CA PRO A 70 -2.96 -14.19 5.30
C PRO A 70 -3.99 -14.17 6.40
N GLU A 71 -4.61 -15.32 6.69
CA GLU A 71 -5.62 -15.47 7.74
C GLU A 71 -5.07 -15.34 9.16
N ASN A 72 -3.74 -15.40 9.32
CA ASN A 72 -3.06 -15.22 10.59
C ASN A 72 -2.32 -13.88 10.70
N ALA A 73 -2.29 -13.11 9.62
CA ALA A 73 -1.58 -11.84 9.57
C ALA A 73 -2.47 -10.67 10.00
N VAL A 74 -1.89 -9.71 10.68
CA VAL A 74 -2.61 -8.56 11.25
C VAL A 74 -1.99 -7.24 10.85
N PHE A 75 -2.80 -6.19 10.73
CA PHE A 75 -2.27 -4.84 10.66
C PHE A 75 -1.67 -4.44 12.01
N VAL A 76 -0.42 -4.03 11.99
CA VAL A 76 0.25 -3.42 13.15
C VAL A 76 -0.09 -1.94 13.22
N THR A 77 -0.02 -1.27 12.10
CA THR A 77 -0.38 0.15 11.94
C THR A 77 -0.67 0.47 10.48
N TYR A 78 -1.34 1.57 10.26
CA TYR A 78 -1.61 2.13 8.94
C TYR A 78 -1.91 3.63 9.03
N GLY A 79 -1.80 4.31 7.91
CA GLY A 79 -2.09 5.73 7.82
C GLY A 79 -3.58 6.05 7.74
N PRO A 80 -3.97 7.28 8.10
CA PRO A 80 -5.36 7.72 8.10
C PRO A 80 -5.99 7.72 6.70
N LYS A 81 -5.21 7.98 5.67
CA LYS A 81 -5.70 7.93 4.28
C LYS A 81 -6.03 6.52 3.83
N LEU A 82 -5.22 5.53 4.23
CA LEU A 82 -5.52 4.13 3.97
C LEU A 82 -6.76 3.69 4.75
N ALA A 83 -6.87 4.08 6.02
CA ALA A 83 -8.03 3.78 6.85
C ALA A 83 -9.32 4.30 6.23
N GLN A 84 -9.30 5.53 5.74
CA GLN A 84 -10.44 6.13 5.03
C GLN A 84 -10.77 5.38 3.73
N LEU A 85 -9.77 5.05 2.93
CA LEU A 85 -9.94 4.34 1.66
C LEU A 85 -10.56 2.96 1.85
N LEU A 86 -10.11 2.22 2.85
CA LEU A 86 -10.51 0.84 3.09
C LEU A 86 -11.65 0.70 4.13
N GLY A 87 -12.08 1.79 4.74
CA GLY A 87 -13.08 1.73 5.81
C GLY A 87 -12.56 1.07 7.09
N LEU A 88 -11.27 1.22 7.39
CA LEU A 88 -10.64 0.66 8.59
C LEU A 88 -10.88 1.56 9.81
N PRO A 89 -10.83 0.99 11.05
CA PRO A 89 -10.83 1.79 12.26
C PRO A 89 -9.63 2.75 12.32
N GLU A 90 -9.74 3.82 13.08
CA GLU A 90 -8.66 4.80 13.26
C GLU A 90 -7.36 4.16 13.78
N ARG A 91 -7.50 3.14 14.63
CA ARG A 91 -6.38 2.36 15.15
C ARG A 91 -6.48 0.91 14.71
N ALA A 92 -5.34 0.32 14.39
CA ALA A 92 -5.26 -1.07 14.00
C ALA A 92 -5.77 -2.02 15.09
N VAL A 93 -6.59 -3.00 14.69
CA VAL A 93 -7.12 -4.05 15.56
C VAL A 93 -6.27 -5.30 15.36
N VAL A 94 -5.29 -5.49 16.23
CA VAL A 94 -4.33 -6.60 16.15
C VAL A 94 -4.93 -7.99 16.47
N ALA A 95 -6.16 -8.03 17.00
CA ALA A 95 -6.87 -9.27 17.29
C ALA A 95 -7.59 -9.86 16.07
N ARG A 96 -7.67 -9.14 14.96
CA ARG A 96 -8.36 -9.58 13.74
C ARG A 96 -7.40 -9.69 12.57
N PRO A 97 -7.49 -10.76 11.76
CA PRO A 97 -6.73 -10.87 10.52
C PRO A 97 -6.99 -9.66 9.60
N PHE A 98 -5.95 -9.19 8.93
CA PHE A 98 -6.09 -8.04 8.04
C PHE A 98 -7.05 -8.32 6.88
N VAL A 99 -7.08 -9.55 6.39
CA VAL A 99 -7.95 -9.97 5.27
C VAL A 99 -9.43 -9.81 5.58
N GLU A 100 -9.84 -9.94 6.85
CA GLU A 100 -11.23 -9.76 7.26
C GLU A 100 -11.64 -8.28 7.31
N GLN A 101 -10.69 -7.37 7.42
CA GLN A 101 -10.91 -5.94 7.55
C GLN A 101 -10.93 -5.21 6.21
N ILE A 102 -10.35 -5.82 5.18
CA ILE A 102 -10.24 -5.23 3.84
C ILE A 102 -11.52 -5.51 3.05
N PRO A 103 -12.08 -4.52 2.32
CA PRO A 103 -13.19 -4.74 1.40
C PRO A 103 -12.89 -5.87 0.41
N GLU A 104 -13.88 -6.67 0.09
CA GLU A 104 -13.74 -7.85 -0.76
C GLU A 104 -13.10 -7.53 -2.11
N SER A 105 -13.43 -6.38 -2.68
CA SER A 105 -12.87 -5.94 -3.97
C SER A 105 -11.35 -5.79 -3.99
N TYR A 106 -10.72 -5.51 -2.85
CA TYR A 106 -9.26 -5.33 -2.72
C TYR A 106 -8.54 -6.51 -2.07
N ARG A 107 -9.29 -7.46 -1.53
CA ARG A 107 -8.74 -8.56 -0.72
C ARG A 107 -7.73 -9.40 -1.48
N SER A 108 -8.03 -9.78 -2.72
CA SER A 108 -7.12 -10.58 -3.55
C SER A 108 -5.78 -9.89 -3.80
N THR A 109 -5.79 -8.58 -4.01
CA THR A 109 -4.57 -7.79 -4.21
C THR A 109 -3.69 -7.78 -2.97
N PHE A 110 -4.28 -7.57 -1.79
CA PHE A 110 -3.54 -7.59 -0.52
C PHE A 110 -3.00 -8.98 -0.19
N VAL A 111 -3.79 -10.02 -0.42
CA VAL A 111 -3.38 -11.42 -0.20
C VAL A 111 -2.21 -11.78 -1.11
N GLU A 112 -2.29 -11.45 -2.39
CA GLU A 112 -1.22 -11.71 -3.36
C GLU A 112 0.07 -10.98 -2.98
N GLY A 113 -0.01 -9.67 -2.73
CA GLY A 113 1.15 -8.85 -2.38
C GLY A 113 1.81 -9.28 -1.07
N TYR A 114 1.02 -9.51 -0.04
CA TYR A 114 1.50 -9.99 1.26
C TYR A 114 2.19 -11.35 1.14
N ARG A 115 1.50 -12.33 0.55
CA ARG A 115 2.03 -13.70 0.43
C ARG A 115 3.32 -13.74 -0.36
N LYS A 116 3.36 -13.07 -1.50
CA LYS A 116 4.53 -13.04 -2.36
C LYS A 116 5.73 -12.35 -1.69
N ALA A 117 5.51 -11.22 -1.02
CA ALA A 117 6.56 -10.52 -0.29
C ALA A 117 7.18 -11.37 0.82
N ILE A 118 6.36 -12.09 1.58
CA ILE A 118 6.83 -12.97 2.67
C ILE A 118 7.49 -14.24 2.14
N MET A 119 6.89 -14.93 1.17
CA MET A 119 7.41 -16.21 0.69
C MET A 119 8.67 -16.08 -0.14
N GLU A 120 8.74 -15.07 -0.98
CA GLU A 120 9.90 -14.85 -1.86
C GLU A 120 10.92 -13.89 -1.25
N MET A 121 10.57 -13.18 -0.16
CA MET A 121 11.41 -12.17 0.49
C MET A 121 11.96 -11.14 -0.50
N VAL A 122 11.07 -10.62 -1.33
CA VAL A 122 11.39 -9.62 -2.38
C VAL A 122 10.36 -8.49 -2.35
N PRO A 123 10.73 -7.29 -2.83
CA PRO A 123 9.77 -6.23 -3.10
C PRO A 123 8.74 -6.67 -4.14
N VAL A 124 7.46 -6.40 -3.86
CA VAL A 124 6.35 -6.70 -4.76
C VAL A 124 5.62 -5.42 -5.11
N THR A 125 5.54 -5.11 -6.40
CA THR A 125 4.75 -3.99 -6.92
C THR A 125 3.57 -4.52 -7.70
N LEU A 126 2.37 -4.10 -7.34
CA LEU A 126 1.12 -4.45 -8.03
C LEU A 126 0.44 -3.19 -8.56
N LYS A 127 -0.13 -3.32 -9.73
CA LYS A 127 -0.97 -2.30 -10.35
C LYS A 127 -2.08 -2.97 -11.15
N GLY A 128 -3.23 -2.33 -11.22
CA GLY A 128 -4.33 -2.89 -11.99
C GLY A 128 -5.59 -2.04 -11.90
N THR A 129 -6.67 -2.64 -12.31
CA THR A 129 -7.99 -2.03 -12.34
C THR A 129 -9.00 -2.92 -11.65
N PHE A 130 -9.91 -2.30 -10.91
CA PHE A 130 -11.12 -2.95 -10.42
C PHE A 130 -12.31 -2.39 -11.18
N SER A 131 -13.23 -3.25 -11.58
CA SER A 131 -14.50 -2.85 -12.17
C SER A 131 -15.61 -2.99 -11.13
N VAL A 132 -16.22 -1.87 -10.76
CA VAL A 132 -17.37 -1.84 -9.85
C VAL A 132 -18.52 -1.12 -10.55
N SER A 133 -19.51 -1.87 -11.02
CA SER A 133 -20.64 -1.34 -11.80
C SER A 133 -20.18 -0.59 -13.05
N SER A 134 -20.48 0.71 -13.18
CA SER A 134 -20.08 1.57 -14.30
C SER A 134 -18.79 2.36 -14.05
N THR A 135 -18.12 2.11 -12.91
CA THR A 135 -16.89 2.78 -12.54
C THR A 135 -15.71 1.84 -12.60
N PHE A 136 -14.55 2.39 -12.97
CA PHE A 136 -13.28 1.69 -12.88
C PHE A 136 -12.43 2.33 -11.79
N GLU A 137 -11.80 1.49 -10.99
CA GLU A 137 -10.82 1.94 -10.02
C GLU A 137 -9.43 1.50 -10.47
N LEU A 138 -8.51 2.44 -10.54
CA LEU A 138 -7.10 2.16 -10.78
C LEU A 138 -6.37 2.08 -9.45
N PHE A 139 -5.58 1.04 -9.25
CA PHE A 139 -4.79 0.90 -8.04
C PHE A 139 -3.30 0.76 -8.32
N ARG A 140 -2.50 1.19 -7.35
CA ARG A 140 -1.06 0.94 -7.25
C ARG A 140 -0.71 0.55 -5.83
N ALA A 141 0.06 -0.50 -5.68
CA ALA A 141 0.47 -1.01 -4.39
C ALA A 141 1.91 -1.48 -4.40
N VAL A 142 2.55 -1.42 -3.25
CA VAL A 142 3.85 -2.01 -3.01
C VAL A 142 3.84 -2.74 -1.67
N PHE A 143 4.47 -3.91 -1.64
CA PHE A 143 4.60 -4.78 -0.47
C PHE A 143 6.08 -5.11 -0.30
N LEU A 144 6.65 -4.72 0.82
CA LEU A 144 8.08 -4.72 1.07
C LEU A 144 8.38 -5.52 2.35
N PRO A 145 9.13 -6.63 2.25
CA PRO A 145 9.43 -7.44 3.41
C PRO A 145 10.39 -6.74 4.37
N ILE A 146 10.14 -6.87 5.67
CA ILE A 146 11.04 -6.46 6.75
C ILE A 146 11.19 -7.64 7.70
N MET A 147 12.43 -8.00 8.04
CA MET A 147 12.72 -9.09 8.97
C MET A 147 12.61 -8.60 10.41
N LEU A 148 11.85 -9.33 11.24
CA LEU A 148 11.86 -9.13 12.69
C LEU A 148 13.19 -9.63 13.28
N GLN A 149 13.43 -10.92 13.10
CA GLN A 149 14.70 -11.58 13.41
C GLN A 149 14.86 -12.77 12.47
N PRO A 150 16.08 -13.16 12.07
CA PRO A 150 16.30 -14.25 11.13
C PRO A 150 15.73 -15.61 11.56
N THR A 151 15.58 -15.83 12.86
CA THR A 151 15.11 -17.08 13.44
C THR A 151 13.61 -17.11 13.75
N TRP A 152 12.90 -16.02 13.59
CA TRP A 152 11.47 -15.94 13.89
C TRP A 152 10.62 -16.37 12.69
N SER A 153 9.51 -17.07 12.99
CA SER A 153 8.55 -17.46 11.97
C SER A 153 7.68 -16.31 11.48
N LYS A 154 7.60 -15.22 12.24
CA LYS A 154 6.85 -14.02 11.86
C LYS A 154 7.74 -12.96 11.24
N GLN A 155 7.26 -12.34 10.20
CA GLN A 155 7.91 -11.24 9.47
C GLN A 155 6.94 -10.09 9.28
N LEU A 156 7.48 -8.96 8.85
CA LEU A 156 6.70 -7.77 8.56
C LEU A 156 6.62 -7.55 7.05
N VAL A 157 5.51 -6.96 6.62
CA VAL A 157 5.37 -6.35 5.31
C VAL A 157 5.01 -4.89 5.48
N PHE A 158 5.91 -4.03 5.02
CA PHE A 158 5.71 -2.60 4.90
C PHE A 158 5.23 -2.29 3.49
N GLY A 159 4.24 -1.43 3.34
CA GLY A 159 3.76 -1.14 2.02
C GLY A 159 2.93 0.12 1.92
N SER A 160 2.43 0.37 0.72
CA SER A 160 1.42 1.38 0.44
C SER A 160 0.40 0.86 -0.56
N PHE A 161 -0.82 1.34 -0.44
CA PHE A 161 -1.91 1.04 -1.37
C PHE A 161 -2.69 2.30 -1.68
N ASN A 162 -2.73 2.65 -2.95
CA ASN A 162 -3.48 3.78 -3.48
C ASN A 162 -4.48 3.30 -4.51
N CYS A 163 -5.68 3.86 -4.43
CA CYS A 163 -6.74 3.59 -5.39
C CYS A 163 -7.41 4.90 -5.79
N ARG A 164 -7.81 5.01 -7.04
CA ARG A 164 -8.63 6.13 -7.52
C ARG A 164 -9.75 5.66 -8.42
N VAL A 165 -10.87 6.31 -8.31
CA VAL A 165 -12.02 6.06 -9.18
C VAL A 165 -11.81 6.80 -10.50
N VAL A 166 -11.96 6.08 -11.60
CA VAL A 166 -12.05 6.66 -12.95
C VAL A 166 -13.48 6.51 -13.40
N VAL A 167 -14.19 7.62 -13.53
CA VAL A 167 -15.55 7.62 -14.04
C VAL A 167 -15.48 7.30 -15.54
N GLY A 168 -15.98 6.14 -15.93
CA GLY A 168 -16.19 5.80 -17.32
C GLY A 168 -17.22 6.75 -17.96
N ARG A 169 -16.93 7.22 -19.14
CA ARG A 169 -17.91 7.95 -19.96
C ARG A 169 -18.91 7.00 -20.57
#